data_a9e1390fc40af6647c75e35ff89ae1c8
#
_entry.id   a9e1390fc40af6647c75e35ff89ae1c8
#
_cell.length_a   1.000
_cell.length_b   1.000
_cell.length_c   1.000
_cell.angle_alpha   90.00
_cell.angle_beta   90.00
_cell.angle_gamma   90.00
#
_symmetry.space_group_name_H-M   'P 1'
#
loop_
_entity.id
_entity.type
_entity.pdbx_description
1 polymer ?
#
loop_
_entity_poly.entity_id
_entity_poly.type
_entity_poly.pdbx_seq_one_letter_code
_entity_poly.pdbx_strand_id
1 'polypeptide(L)'
;MKEIYKSRLILVTLIGMLMFYLFNSNLVIVSILDYTEIFMKKLFPVSFIFFIISSLLIDYGIISFLDRVFHVRTTNLYIFLISMISGFPSGSKYTKDLYNNGIVGVDEANRMLMFSHFPNPLFMISSLTLVINDNKIIRCLLLAIILSNLIILIFSRKTQEYKSTYTINDDFSKGL
;
A
#
# COMPACT_ATOMS: atom_id res chain seq x y z
N MET A 1 -34.95 9.80 5.36
CA MET A 1 -34.54 11.02 6.10
C MET A 1 -33.01 11.10 6.31
N LYS A 2 -32.32 10.09 6.84
CA LYS A 2 -30.86 10.14 7.11
C LYS A 2 -30.01 10.47 5.88
N GLU A 3 -30.33 9.95 4.70
CA GLU A 3 -29.58 10.20 3.45
C GLU A 3 -29.66 11.68 2.99
N ILE A 4 -30.84 12.30 3.16
CA ILE A 4 -31.04 13.72 2.79
C ILE A 4 -30.22 14.64 3.69
N TYR A 5 -30.16 14.36 5.00
CA TYR A 5 -29.32 15.13 5.93
C TYR A 5 -27.83 14.98 5.64
N LYS A 6 -27.40 13.76 5.29
CA LYS A 6 -26.00 13.48 4.90
C LYS A 6 -25.61 14.26 3.64
N SER A 7 -26.47 14.25 2.62
CA SER A 7 -26.22 15.01 1.38
C SER A 7 -26.17 16.51 1.63
N ARG A 8 -27.07 17.06 2.46
CA ARG A 8 -27.07 18.48 2.81
C ARG A 8 -25.82 18.87 3.62
N LEU A 9 -25.39 18.03 4.55
CA LEU A 9 -24.16 18.26 5.31
C LEU A 9 -22.93 18.33 4.39
N ILE A 10 -22.82 17.41 3.46
CA ILE A 10 -21.75 17.40 2.46
C ILE A 10 -21.76 18.68 1.63
N LEU A 11 -22.94 19.09 1.17
CA LEU A 11 -23.09 20.32 0.36
C LEU A 11 -22.65 21.56 1.16
N VAL A 12 -23.08 21.70 2.41
CA VAL A 12 -22.67 22.82 3.29
C VAL A 12 -21.16 22.81 3.51
N THR A 13 -20.56 21.64 3.73
CA THR A 13 -19.09 21.51 3.89
C THR A 13 -18.36 21.95 2.62
N LEU A 14 -18.82 21.51 1.44
CA LEU A 14 -18.21 21.90 0.16
C LEU A 14 -18.32 23.40 -0.11
N ILE A 15 -19.47 24.01 0.19
CA ILE A 15 -19.65 25.48 0.09
C ILE A 15 -18.71 26.19 1.06
N GLY A 16 -18.60 25.70 2.31
CA GLY A 16 -17.66 26.26 3.30
C GLY A 16 -16.20 26.20 2.82
N MET A 17 -15.78 25.06 2.25
CA MET A 17 -14.44 24.92 1.66
C MET A 17 -14.23 25.88 0.48
N LEU A 18 -15.22 26.04 -0.40
CA LEU A 18 -15.14 26.96 -1.53
C LEU A 18 -14.99 28.41 -1.04
N MET A 19 -15.78 28.81 -0.06
CA MET A 19 -15.68 30.15 0.54
C MET A 19 -14.32 30.38 1.20
N PHE A 20 -13.81 29.38 1.95
CA PHE A 20 -12.47 29.45 2.54
C PHE A 20 -11.39 29.65 1.45
N TYR A 21 -11.47 28.90 0.36
CA TYR A 21 -10.55 29.04 -0.78
C TYR A 21 -10.61 30.45 -1.38
N LEU A 22 -11.82 30.99 -1.62
CA LEU A 22 -11.98 32.30 -2.23
C LEU A 22 -11.40 33.42 -1.33
N PHE A 23 -11.61 33.35 -0.02
CA PHE A 23 -11.10 34.37 0.93
C PHE A 23 -9.59 34.22 1.19
N ASN A 24 -9.00 33.03 0.99
CA ASN A 24 -7.60 32.74 1.29
C ASN A 24 -6.83 32.28 0.03
N SER A 25 -7.25 32.70 -1.16
CA SER A 25 -6.72 32.18 -2.42
C SER A 25 -5.21 32.29 -2.55
N ASN A 26 -4.61 33.41 -2.14
CA ASN A 26 -3.16 33.59 -2.16
C ASN A 26 -2.41 32.59 -1.27
N LEU A 27 -2.87 32.38 -0.05
CA LEU A 27 -2.28 31.44 0.90
C LEU A 27 -2.40 30.00 0.36
N VAL A 28 -3.55 29.66 -0.19
CA VAL A 28 -3.78 28.32 -0.74
C VAL A 28 -2.91 28.07 -1.98
N ILE A 29 -2.82 29.04 -2.90
CA ILE A 29 -2.01 28.93 -4.11
C ILE A 29 -0.52 28.77 -3.75
N VAL A 30 0.02 29.61 -2.87
CA VAL A 30 1.41 29.51 -2.42
C VAL A 30 1.68 28.13 -1.79
N SER A 31 0.81 27.69 -0.89
CA SER A 31 0.95 26.38 -0.26
C SER A 31 0.93 25.24 -1.28
N ILE A 32 0.02 25.28 -2.26
CA ILE A 32 -0.05 24.27 -3.33
C ILE A 32 1.25 24.25 -4.15
N LEU A 33 1.76 25.42 -4.53
CA LEU A 33 3.00 25.51 -5.30
C LEU A 33 4.19 24.96 -4.52
N ASP A 34 4.36 25.34 -3.26
CA ASP A 34 5.44 24.88 -2.39
C ASP A 34 5.41 23.36 -2.21
N TYR A 35 4.25 22.81 -1.88
CA TYR A 35 4.10 21.35 -1.71
C TYR A 35 4.24 20.59 -3.02
N THR A 36 3.78 21.16 -4.15
CA THR A 36 3.98 20.55 -5.48
C THR A 36 5.46 20.53 -5.84
N GLU A 37 6.20 21.59 -5.54
CA GLU A 37 7.65 21.63 -5.77
C GLU A 37 8.38 20.57 -4.93
N ILE A 38 8.05 20.44 -3.64
CA ILE A 38 8.61 19.40 -2.76
C ILE A 38 8.28 18.00 -3.30
N PHE A 39 7.03 17.78 -3.70
CA PHE A 39 6.60 16.50 -4.27
C PHE A 39 7.39 16.17 -5.54
N MET A 40 7.41 17.06 -6.52
CA MET A 40 8.05 16.82 -7.82
C MET A 40 9.57 16.70 -7.74
N LYS A 41 10.23 17.50 -6.90
CA LYS A 41 11.70 17.51 -6.80
C LYS A 41 12.26 16.46 -5.85
N LYS A 42 11.51 16.08 -4.82
CA LYS A 42 12.03 15.21 -3.75
C LYS A 42 11.30 13.87 -3.66
N LEU A 43 9.97 13.87 -3.60
CA LEU A 43 9.20 12.65 -3.37
C LEU A 43 9.01 11.83 -4.64
N PHE A 44 8.62 12.46 -5.72
CA PHE A 44 8.32 11.80 -6.99
C PHE A 44 9.50 11.00 -7.56
N PRO A 45 10.73 11.55 -7.69
CA PRO A 45 11.85 10.79 -8.25
C PRO A 45 12.17 9.53 -7.45
N VAL A 46 12.18 9.63 -6.12
CA VAL A 46 12.46 8.48 -5.23
C VAL A 46 11.36 7.43 -5.36
N SER A 47 10.09 7.86 -5.31
CA SER A 47 8.93 6.97 -5.45
C SER A 47 8.93 6.26 -6.80
N PHE A 48 9.20 6.99 -7.87
CA PHE A 48 9.20 6.47 -9.24
C PHE A 48 10.25 5.36 -9.44
N ILE A 49 11.49 5.64 -9.05
CA ILE A 49 12.57 4.64 -9.12
C ILE A 49 12.19 3.41 -8.29
N PHE A 50 11.63 3.63 -7.11
CA PHE A 50 11.25 2.55 -6.24
C PHE A 50 10.12 1.69 -6.82
N PHE A 51 9.10 2.29 -7.42
CA PHE A 51 8.04 1.55 -8.09
C PHE A 51 8.57 0.69 -9.25
N ILE A 52 9.50 1.23 -10.04
CA ILE A 52 10.14 0.46 -11.12
C ILE A 52 10.90 -0.74 -10.54
N ILE A 53 11.76 -0.51 -9.53
CA ILE A 53 12.55 -1.59 -8.91
C ILE A 53 11.65 -2.64 -8.27
N SER A 54 10.59 -2.23 -7.55
CA SER A 54 9.64 -3.17 -6.95
C SER A 54 8.91 -4.01 -7.99
N SER A 55 8.50 -3.39 -9.09
CA SER A 55 7.85 -4.13 -10.19
C SER A 55 8.81 -5.15 -10.81
N LEU A 56 10.02 -4.74 -11.11
CA LEU A 56 11.06 -5.64 -11.64
C LEU A 56 11.37 -6.79 -10.67
N LEU A 57 11.52 -6.51 -9.38
CA LEU A 57 11.76 -7.56 -8.38
C LEU A 57 10.64 -8.62 -8.37
N ILE A 58 9.40 -8.19 -8.55
CA ILE A 58 8.25 -9.10 -8.63
C ILE A 58 8.32 -9.90 -9.92
N ASP A 59 8.55 -9.25 -11.06
CA ASP A 59 8.65 -9.90 -12.36
C ASP A 59 9.82 -10.90 -12.42
N TYR A 60 10.95 -10.59 -11.78
CA TYR A 60 12.09 -11.49 -11.64
C TYR A 60 11.96 -12.53 -10.53
N GLY A 61 10.78 -12.72 -9.96
CA GLY A 61 10.46 -13.83 -9.07
C GLY A 61 10.95 -13.71 -7.63
N ILE A 62 11.08 -12.49 -7.11
CA ILE A 62 11.38 -12.26 -5.67
C ILE A 62 10.41 -13.04 -4.76
N ILE A 63 9.19 -13.24 -5.21
CA ILE A 63 8.16 -13.96 -4.50
C ILE A 63 8.52 -15.42 -4.34
N SER A 64 8.99 -16.07 -5.42
CA SER A 64 9.45 -17.48 -5.40
C SER A 64 10.68 -17.64 -4.51
N PHE A 65 11.56 -16.64 -4.51
CA PHE A 65 12.70 -16.60 -3.62
C PHE A 65 12.27 -16.53 -2.15
N LEU A 66 11.33 -15.64 -1.83
CA LEU A 66 10.80 -15.49 -0.47
C LEU A 66 10.04 -16.74 -0.02
N ASP A 67 9.27 -17.37 -0.90
CA ASP A 67 8.59 -18.62 -0.60
C ASP A 67 9.59 -19.72 -0.22
N ARG A 68 10.70 -19.82 -0.96
CA ARG A 68 11.77 -20.77 -0.67
C ARG A 68 12.48 -20.50 0.66
N VAL A 69 12.70 -19.22 1.00
CA VAL A 69 13.42 -18.82 2.22
C VAL A 69 12.52 -18.92 3.46
N PHE A 70 11.30 -18.41 3.38
CA PHE A 70 10.39 -18.29 4.51
C PHE A 70 9.40 -19.45 4.64
N HIS A 71 9.42 -20.43 3.72
CA HIS A 71 8.46 -21.54 3.66
C HIS A 71 7.01 -21.01 3.81
N VAL A 72 6.64 -20.08 2.94
CA VAL A 72 5.34 -19.39 2.99
C VAL A 72 4.22 -20.39 2.75
N ARG A 73 3.61 -20.88 3.82
CA ARG A 73 2.54 -21.90 3.76
C ARG A 73 1.14 -21.32 3.61
N THR A 74 0.99 -20.01 3.75
CA THR A 74 -0.34 -19.40 3.77
C THR A 74 -0.43 -18.24 2.79
N THR A 75 -1.55 -18.14 2.08
CA THR A 75 -1.86 -17.04 1.16
C THR A 75 -1.80 -15.68 1.85
N ASN A 76 -2.18 -15.63 3.13
CA ASN A 76 -2.12 -14.41 3.94
C ASN A 76 -0.68 -13.92 4.13
N LEU A 77 0.25 -14.83 4.45
CA LEU A 77 1.66 -14.46 4.62
C LEU A 77 2.29 -14.02 3.29
N TYR A 78 1.91 -14.66 2.20
CA TYR A 78 2.31 -14.28 0.85
C TYR A 78 1.89 -12.85 0.52
N ILE A 79 0.60 -12.50 0.69
CA ILE A 79 0.09 -11.15 0.45
C ILE A 79 0.75 -10.13 1.38
N PHE A 80 0.97 -10.48 2.65
CA PHE A 80 1.66 -9.62 3.61
C PHE A 80 3.09 -9.27 3.15
N LEU A 81 3.88 -10.27 2.76
CA LEU A 81 5.27 -10.07 2.30
C LEU A 81 5.34 -9.25 1.01
N ILE A 82 4.48 -9.54 0.03
CA ILE A 82 4.39 -8.74 -1.20
C ILE A 82 4.05 -7.29 -0.86
N SER A 83 3.03 -7.09 -0.03
CA SER A 83 2.59 -5.74 0.36
C SER A 83 3.69 -4.97 1.09
N MET A 84 4.46 -5.66 1.94
CA MET A 84 5.57 -5.07 2.66
C MET A 84 6.71 -4.63 1.72
N ILE A 85 7.00 -5.42 0.68
CA ILE A 85 8.11 -5.11 -0.25
C ILE A 85 7.70 -4.07 -1.28
N SER A 86 6.57 -4.28 -1.94
CA SER A 86 6.14 -3.42 -3.06
C SER A 86 5.28 -2.23 -2.62
N GLY A 87 4.73 -2.28 -1.40
CA GLY A 87 3.85 -1.24 -0.90
C GLY A 87 2.48 -1.21 -1.56
N PHE A 88 1.67 -0.22 -1.18
CA PHE A 88 0.38 0.05 -1.84
C PHE A 88 0.62 0.57 -3.28
N PRO A 89 -0.15 0.15 -4.30
CA PRO A 89 -1.35 -0.70 -4.25
C PRO A 89 -1.12 -2.21 -4.55
N SER A 90 0.10 -2.70 -4.56
CA SER A 90 0.42 -4.04 -5.04
C SER A 90 -0.28 -5.16 -4.28
N GLY A 91 -0.33 -5.08 -2.94
CA GLY A 91 -1.03 -6.06 -2.14
C GLY A 91 -2.51 -6.22 -2.51
N SER A 92 -3.18 -5.10 -2.77
CA SER A 92 -4.58 -5.10 -3.21
C SER A 92 -4.75 -5.72 -4.60
N LYS A 93 -3.82 -5.46 -5.52
CA LYS A 93 -3.81 -6.07 -6.86
C LYS A 93 -3.72 -7.58 -6.77
N TYR A 94 -2.73 -8.09 -6.04
CA TYR A 94 -2.55 -9.54 -5.88
C TYR A 94 -3.71 -10.20 -5.15
N THR A 95 -4.28 -9.56 -4.13
CA THR A 95 -5.50 -10.05 -3.47
C THR A 95 -6.66 -10.17 -4.45
N LYS A 96 -6.84 -9.17 -5.32
CA LYS A 96 -7.85 -9.22 -6.38
C LYS A 96 -7.60 -10.34 -7.38
N ASP A 97 -6.35 -10.56 -7.77
CA ASP A 97 -5.98 -11.63 -8.70
C ASP A 97 -6.25 -13.01 -8.09
N LEU A 98 -5.94 -13.23 -6.81
CA LEU A 98 -6.28 -14.46 -6.09
C LEU A 98 -7.79 -14.69 -6.02
N TYR A 99 -8.57 -13.64 -5.76
CA TYR A 99 -10.03 -13.71 -5.75
C TYR A 99 -10.61 -14.03 -7.14
N ASN A 100 -10.16 -13.35 -8.18
CA ASN A 100 -10.62 -13.56 -9.55
C ASN A 100 -10.30 -14.98 -10.06
N ASN A 101 -9.20 -15.56 -9.61
CA ASN A 101 -8.80 -16.93 -9.94
C ASN A 101 -9.50 -17.98 -9.06
N GLY A 102 -10.41 -17.58 -8.15
CA GLY A 102 -11.15 -18.49 -7.29
C GLY A 102 -10.31 -19.18 -6.21
N ILE A 103 -9.10 -18.67 -5.94
CA ILE A 103 -8.18 -19.23 -4.93
C ILE A 103 -8.63 -18.86 -3.53
N VAL A 104 -9.16 -17.65 -3.36
CA VAL A 104 -9.69 -17.13 -2.09
C VAL A 104 -11.13 -16.67 -2.24
N GLY A 105 -11.93 -16.84 -1.18
CA GLY A 105 -13.28 -16.31 -1.11
C GLY A 105 -13.34 -14.82 -0.77
N VAL A 106 -14.53 -14.22 -0.90
CA VAL A 106 -14.78 -12.78 -0.63
C VAL A 106 -14.32 -12.38 0.79
N ASP A 107 -14.69 -13.18 1.79
CA ASP A 107 -14.36 -12.87 3.19
C ASP A 107 -12.85 -12.92 3.45
N GLU A 108 -12.16 -13.85 2.79
CA GLU A 108 -10.72 -13.99 2.90
C GLU A 108 -10.01 -12.84 2.18
N ALA A 109 -10.45 -12.50 0.98
CA ALA A 109 -9.94 -11.35 0.23
C ALA A 109 -10.12 -10.03 1.02
N ASN A 110 -11.27 -9.82 1.65
CA ASN A 110 -11.52 -8.66 2.50
C ASN A 110 -10.56 -8.62 3.72
N ARG A 111 -10.29 -9.77 4.34
CA ARG A 111 -9.30 -9.85 5.43
C ARG A 111 -7.89 -9.55 4.93
N MET A 112 -7.49 -10.05 3.77
CA MET A 112 -6.18 -9.75 3.17
C MET A 112 -6.00 -8.26 2.91
N LEU A 113 -7.06 -7.57 2.47
CA LEU A 113 -7.02 -6.13 2.29
C LEU A 113 -6.75 -5.36 3.58
N MET A 114 -7.13 -5.87 4.75
CA MET A 114 -6.91 -5.17 6.03
C MET A 114 -5.42 -5.02 6.37
N PHE A 115 -4.58 -6.00 6.03
CA PHE A 115 -3.14 -5.98 6.33
C PHE A 115 -2.27 -5.74 5.09
N SER A 116 -2.86 -5.58 3.91
CA SER A 116 -2.11 -5.33 2.66
C SER A 116 -1.84 -3.86 2.37
N HIS A 117 -2.32 -2.94 3.21
CA HIS A 117 -2.13 -1.50 3.07
C HIS A 117 -0.81 -1.04 3.68
N PHE A 118 0.30 -1.52 3.13
CA PHE A 118 1.61 -1.03 3.53
C PHE A 118 1.99 0.19 2.70
N PRO A 119 2.34 1.31 3.33
CA PRO A 119 3.19 2.26 2.66
C PRO A 119 4.56 1.60 2.49
N ASN A 120 5.11 1.72 1.29
CA ASN A 120 6.43 1.21 1.01
C ASN A 120 7.47 1.70 2.02
N PRO A 121 8.24 0.83 2.70
CA PRO A 121 9.16 1.23 3.75
C PRO A 121 10.24 2.21 3.29
N LEU A 122 10.78 2.03 2.08
CA LEU A 122 11.81 2.93 1.55
C LEU A 122 11.22 4.29 1.17
N PHE A 123 10.02 4.31 0.59
CA PHE A 123 9.29 5.55 0.35
C PHE A 123 9.01 6.28 1.66
N MET A 124 8.59 5.57 2.69
CA MET A 124 8.36 6.17 4.00
C MET A 124 9.64 6.76 4.60
N ILE A 125 10.75 6.02 4.56
CA ILE A 125 12.04 6.53 5.07
C ILE A 125 12.40 7.82 4.33
N SER A 126 12.38 7.81 3.00
CA SER A 126 12.74 8.97 2.20
C SER A 126 11.81 10.16 2.39
N SER A 127 10.50 9.91 2.52
CA SER A 127 9.51 10.98 2.75
C SER A 127 9.59 11.57 4.14
N LEU A 128 9.73 10.72 5.16
CA LEU A 128 9.79 11.16 6.54
C LEU A 128 11.10 11.90 6.86
N THR A 129 12.23 11.51 6.26
CA THR A 129 13.50 12.23 6.43
C THR A 129 13.47 13.65 5.86
N LEU A 130 12.55 13.96 4.96
CA LEU A 130 12.38 15.32 4.44
C LEU A 130 11.62 16.23 5.41
N VAL A 131 10.81 15.65 6.28
CA VAL A 131 9.93 16.38 7.21
C VAL A 131 10.43 16.29 8.65
N ILE A 132 10.98 15.13 9.02
CA ILE A 132 11.39 14.82 10.39
C ILE A 132 12.90 14.65 10.44
N ASN A 133 13.60 15.55 11.15
CA ASN A 133 15.05 15.51 11.32
C ASN A 133 15.52 14.52 12.41
N ASP A 134 14.66 13.63 12.89
CA ASP A 134 14.98 12.67 13.93
C ASP A 134 14.80 11.23 13.45
N ASN A 135 15.95 10.58 13.22
CA ASN A 135 15.99 9.18 12.79
C ASN A 135 15.39 8.19 13.81
N LYS A 136 15.28 8.56 15.09
CA LYS A 136 14.65 7.71 16.10
C LYS A 136 13.14 7.68 15.90
N ILE A 137 12.54 8.86 15.67
CA ILE A 137 11.10 8.99 15.41
C ILE A 137 10.73 8.23 14.14
N ILE A 138 11.53 8.36 13.07
CA ILE A 138 11.29 7.66 11.80
C ILE A 138 11.30 6.14 12.01
N ARG A 139 12.29 5.61 12.73
CA ARG A 139 12.37 4.18 13.05
C ARG A 139 11.19 3.70 13.90
N CYS A 140 10.79 4.47 14.90
CA CYS A 140 9.61 4.14 15.70
C CYS A 140 8.33 4.09 14.89
N LEU A 141 8.12 5.04 13.96
CA LEU A 141 6.97 5.05 13.08
C LEU A 141 6.95 3.84 12.14
N LEU A 142 8.10 3.50 11.53
CA LEU A 142 8.21 2.32 10.67
C LEU A 142 7.92 1.03 11.45
N LEU A 143 8.50 0.88 12.64
CA LEU A 143 8.23 -0.28 13.50
C LEU A 143 6.76 -0.35 13.89
N ALA A 144 6.14 0.76 14.24
CA ALA A 144 4.72 0.81 14.59
C ALA A 144 3.83 0.34 13.44
N ILE A 145 4.12 0.76 12.19
CA ILE A 145 3.38 0.34 11.02
C ILE A 145 3.56 -1.15 10.73
N ILE A 146 4.79 -1.65 10.79
CA ILE A 146 5.08 -3.08 10.58
C ILE A 146 4.38 -3.92 11.65
N LEU A 147 4.51 -3.53 12.91
CA LEU A 147 3.90 -4.26 14.04
C LEU A 147 2.37 -4.23 13.97
N SER A 148 1.75 -3.10 13.63
CA SER A 148 0.28 -3.02 13.52
C SER A 148 -0.25 -3.95 12.44
N ASN A 149 0.37 -3.98 11.26
CA ASN A 149 -0.03 -4.88 10.18
C ASN A 149 0.25 -6.35 10.53
N LEU A 150 1.35 -6.64 11.23
CA LEU A 150 1.65 -7.99 11.72
C LEU A 150 0.60 -8.47 12.75
N ILE A 151 0.19 -7.59 13.65
CA ILE A 151 -0.89 -7.89 14.61
C ILE A 151 -2.18 -8.21 13.85
N ILE A 152 -2.57 -7.39 12.88
CA ILE A 152 -3.76 -7.64 12.07
C ILE A 152 -3.65 -8.99 11.35
N LEU A 153 -2.49 -9.30 10.75
CA LEU A 153 -2.24 -10.60 10.13
C LEU A 153 -2.44 -11.77 11.09
N ILE A 154 -1.93 -11.66 12.33
CA ILE A 154 -2.07 -12.71 13.35
C ILE A 154 -3.53 -12.89 13.76
N PHE A 155 -4.25 -11.81 13.99
CA PHE A 155 -5.68 -11.87 14.34
C PHE A 155 -6.58 -12.29 13.17
N SER A 156 -6.14 -12.08 11.93
CA SER A 156 -6.85 -12.49 10.72
C SER A 156 -6.75 -13.99 10.41
N ARG A 157 -6.10 -14.78 11.26
CA ARG A 157 -5.82 -16.22 11.08
C ARG A 157 -7.06 -17.13 11.23
N LYS A 158 -8.10 -16.92 10.43
CA LYS A 158 -9.01 -18.02 10.06
C LYS A 158 -8.62 -18.47 8.64
N THR A 159 -7.62 -19.30 8.53
CA THR A 159 -7.04 -19.69 7.25
C THR A 159 -7.54 -21.05 6.82
N GLN A 160 -8.02 -21.11 5.59
CA GLN A 160 -7.96 -22.36 4.83
C GLN A 160 -6.49 -22.54 4.38
N GLU A 161 -6.01 -23.78 4.44
CA GLU A 161 -4.69 -24.13 3.92
C GLU A 161 -4.62 -23.78 2.44
N TYR A 162 -3.59 -23.02 2.07
CA TYR A 162 -3.27 -22.73 0.68
C TYR A 162 -2.96 -24.05 -0.03
N LYS A 163 -3.88 -24.54 -0.84
CA LYS A 163 -3.55 -25.54 -1.85
C LYS A 163 -2.81 -24.80 -2.97
N SER A 164 -1.50 -24.98 -3.01
CA SER A 164 -0.61 -24.43 -4.05
C SER A 164 -0.97 -25.05 -5.42
N THR A 165 -2.06 -24.54 -6.01
CA THR A 165 -2.39 -24.81 -7.41
C THR A 165 -1.81 -23.72 -8.32
N TYR A 166 -1.08 -22.78 -7.76
CA TYR A 166 -0.30 -21.83 -8.52
C TYR A 166 1.01 -22.50 -8.91
N THR A 167 0.99 -23.28 -9.96
CA THR A 167 2.18 -23.44 -10.78
C THR A 167 2.45 -22.04 -11.32
N ILE A 168 3.40 -21.34 -10.68
CA ILE A 168 4.01 -20.15 -11.26
C ILE A 168 4.36 -20.57 -12.67
N ASN A 169 3.76 -19.92 -13.66
CA ASN A 169 4.09 -20.19 -15.05
C ASN A 169 5.61 -20.01 -15.19
N ASP A 170 6.34 -21.11 -15.25
CA ASP A 170 7.75 -21.15 -15.63
C ASP A 170 7.98 -20.71 -17.08
N ASP A 171 6.95 -20.20 -17.75
CA ASP A 171 7.04 -19.71 -19.11
C ASP A 171 7.92 -18.46 -19.28
N PHE A 172 8.28 -17.77 -18.18
CA PHE A 172 9.22 -16.65 -18.26
C PHE A 172 10.68 -17.06 -18.49
N SER A 173 11.04 -18.32 -18.20
CA SER A 173 12.40 -18.82 -18.45
C SER A 173 12.62 -19.30 -19.89
N LYS A 174 11.58 -19.32 -20.72
CA LYS A 174 11.65 -19.78 -22.12
C LYS A 174 11.68 -18.67 -23.17
N GLY A 175 11.67 -17.42 -22.71
CA GLY A 175 11.62 -16.22 -23.58
C GLY A 175 12.89 -15.37 -23.59
N LEU A 176 14.03 -15.88 -23.12
CA LEU A 176 15.36 -15.26 -23.26
C LEU A 176 16.25 -16.10 -24.13
#